data_c5176fef6a8445e41f4630dde02287b6
#
_entry.id   c5176fef6a8445e41f4630dde02287b6
#
_cell.length_a   1.000
_cell.length_b   1.000
_cell.length_c   1.000
_cell.angle_alpha   90.00
_cell.angle_beta   90.00
_cell.angle_gamma   90.00
#
_symmetry.space_group_name_H-M   'P 1'
#
loop_
_entity.id
_entity.type
_entity.pdbx_description
1 polymer ?
#
loop_
_entity_poly.entity_id
_entity_poly.type
_entity_poly.pdbx_seq_one_letter_code
_entity_poly.pdbx_strand_id
1 'polypeptide(L)'
;MRIGLDVSGGDFAPTANLDGVFLAMQELSESIFYLFGAKEEILNHKSYQKLDEKRIITVDAPQTISYNDHPARAVLKKPKSSISVGLNWLSTRKIDVFASTGNTGAMLVGSIYKSTTIPGVVRPCITSTLPTINGDKTVLLDVGSNADCKADVLCQFAVLGSIYAKHVFSKKRPKVALLNIGEEESKGNLLTIAAHELLKTQDDINFIGNVEGRDIFSGKADVIVCDGFTGNIVLKQAEGVFSLMKKRGIKDEYFDSFNYENYGGTPILGIRGNVII
;
A
#
# COMPACT_ATOMS: atom_id res chain seq x y z
N MET A 1 -15.06 -7.84 12.05
CA MET A 1 -14.71 -7.20 10.77
C MET A 1 -14.83 -8.23 9.65
N ARG A 2 -15.27 -7.84 8.44
CA ARG A 2 -15.39 -8.71 7.26
C ARG A 2 -14.21 -8.46 6.33
N ILE A 3 -13.29 -9.41 6.27
CA ILE A 3 -12.01 -9.28 5.56
C ILE A 3 -12.07 -10.09 4.28
N GLY A 4 -11.93 -9.46 3.12
CA GLY A 4 -11.80 -10.11 1.83
C GLY A 4 -10.33 -10.30 1.47
N LEU A 5 -9.97 -11.50 1.00
CA LEU A 5 -8.62 -11.80 0.53
C LEU A 5 -8.66 -12.46 -0.85
N ASP A 6 -7.87 -11.94 -1.76
CA ASP A 6 -7.53 -12.58 -3.03
C ASP A 6 -6.60 -13.78 -2.76
N VAL A 7 -7.13 -14.99 -2.92
CA VAL A 7 -6.36 -16.22 -2.69
C VAL A 7 -5.56 -16.63 -3.94
N SER A 8 -5.95 -16.13 -5.11
CA SER A 8 -5.33 -16.50 -6.40
C SER A 8 -4.20 -15.56 -6.84
N GLY A 9 -3.96 -14.45 -6.10
CA GLY A 9 -2.93 -13.47 -6.42
C GLY A 9 -1.62 -13.75 -5.68
N GLY A 10 -0.49 -13.43 -6.31
CA GLY A 10 0.86 -13.58 -5.74
C GLY A 10 1.63 -14.78 -6.26
N ASP A 11 2.97 -14.72 -6.11
CA ASP A 11 3.88 -15.76 -6.62
C ASP A 11 3.74 -17.11 -5.91
N PHE A 12 3.27 -17.09 -4.67
CA PHE A 12 3.12 -18.28 -3.82
C PHE A 12 1.65 -18.60 -3.53
N ALA A 13 0.73 -18.04 -4.33
CA ALA A 13 -0.68 -18.35 -4.23
C ALA A 13 -0.96 -19.82 -4.63
N PRO A 14 -1.95 -20.47 -4.05
CA PRO A 14 -2.80 -20.03 -2.95
C PRO A 14 -2.18 -20.31 -1.57
N THR A 15 -1.06 -21.02 -1.50
CA THR A 15 -0.47 -21.54 -0.25
C THR A 15 -0.17 -20.42 0.75
N ALA A 16 0.65 -19.43 0.35
CA ALA A 16 1.04 -18.34 1.24
C ALA A 16 -0.17 -17.51 1.71
N ASN A 17 -1.15 -17.30 0.82
CA ASN A 17 -2.36 -16.55 1.15
C ASN A 17 -3.21 -17.28 2.19
N LEU A 18 -3.41 -18.59 2.06
CA LEU A 18 -4.14 -19.40 3.02
C LEU A 18 -3.41 -19.55 4.36
N ASP A 19 -2.08 -19.72 4.34
CA ASP A 19 -1.28 -19.75 5.56
C ASP A 19 -1.30 -18.36 6.25
N GLY A 20 -1.31 -17.26 5.49
CA GLY A 20 -1.51 -15.91 6.02
C GLY A 20 -2.88 -15.71 6.67
N VAL A 21 -3.96 -16.27 6.11
CA VAL A 21 -5.29 -16.27 6.74
C VAL A 21 -5.25 -17.01 8.07
N PHE A 22 -4.57 -18.16 8.13
CA PHE A 22 -4.44 -18.93 9.37
C PHE A 22 -3.79 -18.10 10.48
N LEU A 23 -2.71 -17.37 10.18
CA LEU A 23 -2.05 -16.48 11.14
C LEU A 23 -2.95 -15.31 11.55
N ALA A 24 -3.60 -14.65 10.57
CA ALA A 24 -4.51 -13.54 10.84
C ALA A 24 -5.72 -13.94 11.70
N MET A 25 -6.19 -15.18 11.59
CA MET A 25 -7.29 -15.69 12.41
C MET A 25 -6.91 -15.82 13.89
N GLN A 26 -5.64 -15.98 14.20
CA GLN A 26 -5.16 -16.05 15.58
C GLN A 26 -5.18 -14.69 16.26
N GLU A 27 -4.88 -13.62 15.49
CA GLU A 27 -4.85 -12.25 16.01
C GLU A 27 -6.23 -11.57 15.96
N LEU A 28 -7.03 -11.87 14.93
CA LEU A 28 -8.31 -11.23 14.65
C LEU A 28 -9.48 -12.17 14.98
N SER A 29 -9.68 -12.50 16.26
CA SER A 29 -10.64 -13.51 16.74
C SER A 29 -12.08 -13.27 16.31
N GLU A 30 -12.52 -12.00 16.19
CA GLU A 30 -13.89 -11.60 15.86
C GLU A 30 -14.13 -11.38 14.34
N SER A 31 -13.12 -11.68 13.50
CA SER A 31 -13.20 -11.38 12.07
C SER A 31 -13.69 -12.59 11.27
N ILE A 32 -14.44 -12.30 10.19
CA ILE A 32 -14.88 -13.26 9.18
C ILE A 32 -14.06 -13.02 7.92
N PHE A 33 -13.51 -14.09 7.35
CA PHE A 33 -12.66 -14.05 6.17
C PHE A 33 -13.41 -14.53 4.94
N TYR A 34 -13.37 -13.73 3.89
CA TYR A 34 -13.96 -14.02 2.58
C TYR A 34 -12.84 -14.32 1.60
N LEU A 35 -12.72 -15.55 1.15
CA LEU A 35 -11.65 -16.03 0.30
C LEU A 35 -12.11 -16.03 -1.16
N PHE A 36 -11.50 -15.17 -1.98
CA PHE A 36 -11.83 -15.01 -3.40
C PHE A 36 -10.84 -15.79 -4.26
N GLY A 37 -11.32 -16.73 -5.06
CA GLY A 37 -10.51 -17.56 -5.96
C GLY A 37 -11.31 -18.71 -6.56
N ALA A 38 -10.66 -19.63 -7.26
CA ALA A 38 -11.29 -20.84 -7.75
C ALA A 38 -11.72 -21.72 -6.56
N LYS A 39 -13.05 -21.81 -6.32
CA LYS A 39 -13.60 -22.42 -5.11
C LYS A 39 -13.12 -23.85 -4.88
N GLU A 40 -13.11 -24.67 -5.90
CA GLU A 40 -12.66 -26.07 -5.81
C GLU A 40 -11.18 -26.17 -5.44
N GLU A 41 -10.33 -25.30 -5.99
CA GLU A 41 -8.91 -25.26 -5.68
C GLU A 41 -8.67 -24.87 -4.21
N ILE A 42 -9.39 -23.86 -3.72
CA ILE A 42 -9.31 -23.41 -2.32
C ILE A 42 -9.71 -24.53 -1.37
N LEU A 43 -10.91 -25.14 -1.58
CA LEU A 43 -11.45 -26.15 -0.68
C LEU A 43 -10.61 -27.42 -0.61
N ASN A 44 -9.97 -27.81 -1.73
CA ASN A 44 -9.12 -28.98 -1.79
C ASN A 44 -7.68 -28.73 -1.32
N HIS A 45 -7.31 -27.46 -1.00
CA HIS A 45 -5.95 -27.13 -0.61
C HIS A 45 -5.67 -27.53 0.84
N LYS A 46 -4.51 -28.16 1.08
CA LYS A 46 -4.12 -28.64 2.42
C LYS A 46 -4.07 -27.53 3.49
N SER A 47 -3.71 -26.30 3.12
CA SER A 47 -3.69 -25.16 4.05
C SER A 47 -5.09 -24.71 4.44
N TYR A 48 -6.11 -24.93 3.58
CA TYR A 48 -7.50 -24.63 3.91
C TYR A 48 -8.00 -25.48 5.09
N GLN A 49 -7.59 -26.75 5.19
CA GLN A 49 -8.00 -27.67 6.26
C GLN A 49 -7.54 -27.23 7.65
N LYS A 50 -6.59 -26.29 7.75
CA LYS A 50 -6.12 -25.72 9.03
C LYS A 50 -7.01 -24.58 9.53
N LEU A 51 -7.91 -24.07 8.68
CA LEU A 51 -8.69 -22.88 8.95
C LEU A 51 -9.98 -23.22 9.72
N ASP A 52 -10.46 -22.27 10.54
CA ASP A 52 -11.76 -22.39 11.22
C ASP A 52 -12.89 -22.10 10.24
N GLU A 53 -13.57 -23.16 9.77
CA GLU A 53 -14.67 -23.06 8.81
C GLU A 53 -15.83 -22.16 9.25
N LYS A 54 -16.03 -21.96 10.55
CA LYS A 54 -17.09 -21.07 11.07
C LYS A 54 -16.83 -19.60 10.77
N ARG A 55 -15.58 -19.26 10.48
CA ARG A 55 -15.17 -17.88 10.20
C ARG A 55 -14.72 -17.66 8.77
N ILE A 56 -15.00 -18.62 7.86
CA ILE A 56 -14.60 -18.55 6.46
C ILE A 56 -15.79 -18.64 5.54
N ILE A 57 -15.78 -17.82 4.51
CA ILE A 57 -16.72 -17.89 3.39
C ILE A 57 -15.90 -17.88 2.10
N THR A 58 -15.95 -18.97 1.35
CA THR A 58 -15.29 -19.05 0.04
C THR A 58 -16.22 -18.50 -1.04
N VAL A 59 -15.71 -17.52 -1.78
CA VAL A 59 -16.41 -16.84 -2.88
C VAL A 59 -15.79 -17.27 -4.21
N ASP A 60 -16.58 -17.92 -5.06
CA ASP A 60 -16.09 -18.40 -6.35
C ASP A 60 -15.71 -17.26 -7.29
N ALA A 61 -14.45 -17.23 -7.67
CA ALA A 61 -13.85 -16.27 -8.59
C ALA A 61 -12.76 -16.95 -9.45
N PRO A 62 -13.20 -17.74 -10.47
CA PRO A 62 -12.33 -18.69 -11.15
C PRO A 62 -11.33 -18.07 -12.13
N GLN A 63 -11.38 -16.76 -12.35
CA GLN A 63 -10.42 -16.06 -13.22
C GLN A 63 -9.31 -15.43 -12.39
N THR A 64 -8.09 -15.45 -12.91
CA THR A 64 -6.92 -14.80 -12.29
C THR A 64 -6.36 -13.71 -13.20
N ILE A 65 -6.02 -12.55 -12.61
CA ILE A 65 -5.26 -11.49 -13.28
C ILE A 65 -3.78 -11.74 -12.99
N SER A 66 -3.01 -12.05 -14.03
CA SER A 66 -1.57 -12.30 -13.91
C SER A 66 -0.77 -10.99 -13.87
N TYR A 67 0.50 -11.07 -13.45
CA TYR A 67 1.41 -9.91 -13.45
C TYR A 67 1.64 -9.32 -14.83
N ASN A 68 1.61 -10.15 -15.88
CA ASN A 68 1.82 -9.73 -17.26
C ASN A 68 0.57 -9.14 -17.93
N ASP A 69 -0.58 -9.22 -17.28
CA ASP A 69 -1.80 -8.63 -17.81
C ASP A 69 -1.75 -7.10 -17.71
N HIS A 70 -2.20 -6.42 -18.76
CA HIS A 70 -2.36 -4.98 -18.71
C HIS A 70 -3.49 -4.62 -17.73
N PRO A 71 -3.21 -3.87 -16.64
CA PRO A 71 -4.13 -3.69 -15.51
C PRO A 71 -5.56 -3.30 -15.90
N ALA A 72 -5.71 -2.20 -16.62
CA ALA A 72 -7.03 -1.66 -17.00
C ALA A 72 -7.82 -2.62 -17.88
N ARG A 73 -7.14 -3.28 -18.84
CA ARG A 73 -7.80 -4.26 -19.72
C ARG A 73 -8.18 -5.52 -18.97
N ALA A 74 -7.35 -5.98 -18.05
CA ALA A 74 -7.58 -7.20 -17.28
C ALA A 74 -8.80 -7.06 -16.37
N VAL A 75 -8.93 -5.95 -15.64
CA VAL A 75 -10.08 -5.68 -14.77
C VAL A 75 -11.40 -5.68 -15.56
N LEU A 76 -11.39 -5.16 -16.80
CA LEU A 76 -12.58 -5.14 -17.66
C LEU A 76 -12.87 -6.50 -18.30
N LYS A 77 -11.83 -7.22 -18.77
CA LYS A 77 -12.00 -8.50 -19.50
C LYS A 77 -12.16 -9.71 -18.60
N LYS A 78 -11.73 -9.62 -17.32
CA LYS A 78 -11.81 -10.70 -16.33
C LYS A 78 -12.72 -10.31 -15.15
N PRO A 79 -14.03 -10.10 -15.38
CA PRO A 79 -14.96 -9.64 -14.34
C PRO A 79 -15.17 -10.69 -13.23
N LYS A 80 -14.85 -11.97 -13.49
CA LYS A 80 -14.92 -13.07 -12.52
C LYS A 80 -13.56 -13.35 -11.86
N SER A 81 -12.57 -12.45 -11.99
CA SER A 81 -11.31 -12.59 -11.26
C SER A 81 -11.48 -12.27 -9.78
N SER A 82 -10.65 -12.90 -8.94
CA SER A 82 -10.60 -12.68 -7.49
C SER A 82 -10.53 -11.18 -7.15
N ILE A 83 -9.66 -10.41 -7.84
CA ILE A 83 -9.55 -8.96 -7.71
C ILE A 83 -10.85 -8.25 -8.09
N SER A 84 -11.44 -8.56 -9.26
CA SER A 84 -12.66 -7.87 -9.73
C SER A 84 -13.87 -8.15 -8.85
N VAL A 85 -14.03 -9.40 -8.40
CA VAL A 85 -15.13 -9.81 -7.51
C VAL A 85 -14.93 -9.22 -6.12
N GLY A 86 -13.72 -9.29 -5.55
CA GLY A 86 -13.39 -8.76 -4.23
C GLY A 86 -13.61 -7.25 -4.15
N LEU A 87 -13.12 -6.47 -5.12
CA LEU A 87 -13.35 -5.03 -5.20
C LEU A 87 -14.83 -4.67 -5.37
N ASN A 88 -15.60 -5.48 -6.12
CA ASN A 88 -17.05 -5.28 -6.21
C ASN A 88 -17.75 -5.55 -4.87
N TRP A 89 -17.31 -6.53 -4.09
CA TRP A 89 -17.85 -6.79 -2.77
C TRP A 89 -17.49 -5.67 -1.78
N LEU A 90 -16.30 -5.13 -1.87
CA LEU A 90 -15.89 -3.97 -1.08
C LEU A 90 -16.77 -2.75 -1.40
N SER A 91 -16.95 -2.43 -2.69
CA SER A 91 -17.74 -1.26 -3.12
C SER A 91 -19.22 -1.38 -2.74
N THR A 92 -19.77 -2.59 -2.69
CA THR A 92 -21.14 -2.89 -2.24
C THR A 92 -21.25 -3.12 -0.73
N ARG A 93 -20.18 -2.87 0.03
CA ARG A 93 -20.13 -3.01 1.49
C ARG A 93 -20.46 -4.41 2.02
N LYS A 94 -20.24 -5.44 1.21
CA LYS A 94 -20.34 -6.84 1.65
C LYS A 94 -19.16 -7.26 2.50
N ILE A 95 -17.98 -6.64 2.27
CA ILE A 95 -16.77 -6.75 3.08
C ILE A 95 -16.30 -5.35 3.48
N ASP A 96 -15.50 -5.26 4.54
CA ASP A 96 -15.02 -4.00 5.12
C ASP A 96 -13.62 -3.62 4.60
N VAL A 97 -12.84 -4.62 4.20
CA VAL A 97 -11.49 -4.48 3.64
C VAL A 97 -11.25 -5.56 2.59
N PHE A 98 -10.48 -5.24 1.55
CA PHE A 98 -10.02 -6.20 0.55
C PHE A 98 -8.51 -6.13 0.37
N ALA A 99 -7.84 -7.28 0.49
CA ALA A 99 -6.40 -7.41 0.33
C ALA A 99 -6.04 -8.35 -0.82
N SER A 100 -4.95 -8.05 -1.53
CA SER A 100 -4.41 -8.90 -2.60
C SER A 100 -2.90 -8.72 -2.72
N THR A 101 -2.18 -9.82 -2.86
CA THR A 101 -0.77 -9.87 -3.22
C THR A 101 -0.57 -10.06 -4.75
N GLY A 102 -1.63 -9.86 -5.53
CA GLY A 102 -1.62 -10.02 -6.99
C GLY A 102 -1.13 -8.77 -7.72
N ASN A 103 -1.71 -8.53 -8.91
CA ASN A 103 -1.32 -7.41 -9.78
C ASN A 103 -1.68 -6.05 -9.16
N THR A 104 -0.67 -5.32 -8.66
CA THR A 104 -0.81 -4.00 -8.02
C THR A 104 -1.54 -2.99 -8.89
N GLY A 105 -1.23 -2.95 -10.19
CA GLY A 105 -1.91 -2.05 -11.13
C GLY A 105 -3.40 -2.38 -11.29
N ALA A 106 -3.75 -3.68 -11.28
CA ALA A 106 -5.16 -4.10 -11.33
C ALA A 106 -5.90 -3.78 -10.04
N MET A 107 -5.24 -3.89 -8.89
CA MET A 107 -5.78 -3.47 -7.60
C MET A 107 -6.07 -1.97 -7.59
N LEU A 108 -5.11 -1.14 -8.02
CA LEU A 108 -5.28 0.32 -8.09
C LEU A 108 -6.39 0.71 -9.07
N VAL A 109 -6.30 0.26 -10.32
CA VAL A 109 -7.28 0.61 -11.38
C VAL A 109 -8.66 0.07 -11.03
N GLY A 110 -8.74 -1.17 -10.56
CA GLY A 110 -9.98 -1.79 -10.13
C GLY A 110 -10.65 -1.04 -8.97
N SER A 111 -9.86 -0.55 -8.02
CA SER A 111 -10.34 0.25 -6.90
C SER A 111 -10.94 1.58 -7.36
N ILE A 112 -10.31 2.27 -8.28
CA ILE A 112 -10.83 3.51 -8.88
C ILE A 112 -12.16 3.25 -9.60
N TYR A 113 -12.22 2.20 -10.42
CA TYR A 113 -13.43 1.86 -11.19
C TYR A 113 -14.61 1.38 -10.32
N LYS A 114 -14.34 0.64 -9.26
CA LYS A 114 -15.39 0.01 -8.44
C LYS A 114 -15.76 0.84 -7.20
N SER A 115 -14.77 1.36 -6.48
CA SER A 115 -15.00 2.07 -5.21
C SER A 115 -15.03 3.59 -5.37
N THR A 116 -14.54 4.13 -6.48
CA THR A 116 -14.37 5.56 -6.73
C THR A 116 -13.37 6.24 -5.77
N THR A 117 -12.90 7.42 -6.14
CA THR A 117 -12.08 8.24 -5.26
C THR A 117 -12.91 8.93 -4.18
N ILE A 118 -12.29 9.33 -3.09
CA ILE A 118 -12.89 10.25 -2.12
C ILE A 118 -13.14 11.58 -2.83
N PRO A 119 -14.29 12.26 -2.60
CA PRO A 119 -14.56 13.56 -3.21
C PRO A 119 -13.42 14.55 -2.99
N GLY A 120 -12.96 15.18 -4.04
CA GLY A 120 -11.83 16.11 -4.02
C GLY A 120 -10.46 15.46 -4.26
N VAL A 121 -10.32 14.15 -4.14
CA VAL A 121 -9.07 13.45 -4.48
C VAL A 121 -8.98 13.23 -5.98
N VAL A 122 -7.98 13.81 -6.61
CA VAL A 122 -7.71 13.70 -8.05
C VAL A 122 -7.11 12.35 -8.39
N ARG A 123 -6.13 11.90 -7.60
CA ARG A 123 -5.46 10.61 -7.77
C ARG A 123 -5.24 9.92 -6.43
N PRO A 124 -5.60 8.64 -6.30
CA PRO A 124 -5.17 7.82 -5.18
C PRO A 124 -3.67 7.57 -5.24
N CYS A 125 -3.06 7.27 -4.09
CA CYS A 125 -1.65 6.92 -3.98
C CYS A 125 -1.45 5.66 -3.15
N ILE A 126 -0.31 5.01 -3.37
CA ILE A 126 0.16 3.87 -2.57
C ILE A 126 1.17 4.40 -1.57
N THR A 127 1.01 4.02 -0.30
CA THR A 127 1.96 4.41 0.76
C THR A 127 2.89 3.26 1.10
N SER A 128 4.05 3.56 1.64
CA SER A 128 4.89 2.60 2.35
C SER A 128 5.36 3.19 3.67
N THR A 129 5.65 2.32 4.61
CA THR A 129 6.18 2.72 5.90
C THR A 129 7.64 2.29 5.97
N LEU A 130 8.52 3.21 6.32
CA LEU A 130 9.96 2.98 6.45
C LEU A 130 10.40 3.21 7.90
N PRO A 131 11.30 2.38 8.45
CA PRO A 131 11.82 2.57 9.79
C PRO A 131 12.77 3.77 9.84
N THR A 132 12.83 4.43 10.98
CA THR A 132 13.80 5.49 11.24
C THR A 132 14.82 5.08 12.26
N ILE A 133 16.00 5.73 12.24
CA ILE A 133 17.09 5.45 13.17
C ILE A 133 16.67 5.59 14.65
N ASN A 134 15.63 6.34 14.92
CA ASN A 134 15.12 6.58 16.26
C ASN A 134 14.08 5.52 16.73
N GLY A 135 13.87 4.44 15.96
CA GLY A 135 12.87 3.41 16.25
C GLY A 135 11.43 3.83 15.92
N ASP A 136 11.23 4.97 15.28
CA ASP A 136 9.93 5.46 14.80
C ASP A 136 9.72 5.07 13.33
N LYS A 137 8.67 5.58 12.69
CA LYS A 137 8.27 5.28 11.31
C LYS A 137 8.04 6.54 10.50
N THR A 138 8.49 6.52 9.25
CA THR A 138 8.20 7.54 8.23
C THR A 138 7.28 6.94 7.18
N VAL A 139 6.25 7.69 6.79
CA VAL A 139 5.37 7.35 5.66
C VAL A 139 5.98 7.92 4.39
N LEU A 140 6.27 7.07 3.43
CA LEU A 140 6.68 7.47 2.08
C LEU A 140 5.51 7.30 1.12
N LEU A 141 5.19 8.32 0.34
CA LEU A 141 4.14 8.29 -0.68
C LEU A 141 4.41 9.32 -1.79
N ASP A 142 4.14 9.03 -3.04
CA ASP A 142 3.61 7.81 -3.64
C ASP A 142 4.72 6.80 -3.94
N VAL A 143 4.43 5.50 -3.80
CA VAL A 143 5.46 4.46 -4.03
C VAL A 143 5.13 3.54 -5.23
N GLY A 144 4.52 4.09 -6.28
CA GLY A 144 4.39 3.34 -7.54
C GLY A 144 3.05 3.42 -8.26
N SER A 145 2.09 4.23 -7.81
CA SER A 145 0.81 4.35 -8.50
C SER A 145 0.79 5.46 -9.55
N ASN A 146 1.53 6.53 -9.34
CA ASN A 146 1.55 7.71 -10.23
C ASN A 146 2.99 8.06 -10.61
N ALA A 147 3.51 7.42 -11.66
CA ALA A 147 4.89 7.66 -12.11
C ALA A 147 5.12 9.13 -12.48
N ASP A 148 4.13 9.76 -13.11
CA ASP A 148 4.13 11.19 -13.41
C ASP A 148 3.02 11.89 -12.63
N CYS A 149 3.36 12.97 -11.92
CA CYS A 149 2.44 13.78 -11.14
C CYS A 149 2.48 15.24 -11.57
N LYS A 150 1.42 15.96 -11.24
CA LYS A 150 1.42 17.43 -11.18
C LYS A 150 1.67 17.88 -9.75
N ALA A 151 2.08 19.13 -9.57
CA ALA A 151 2.38 19.70 -8.26
C ALA A 151 1.18 19.68 -7.29
N ASP A 152 -0.02 19.95 -7.80
CA ASP A 152 -1.27 19.87 -7.04
C ASP A 152 -1.58 18.45 -6.53
N VAL A 153 -1.21 17.42 -7.30
CA VAL A 153 -1.35 16.02 -6.89
C VAL A 153 -0.38 15.69 -5.75
N LEU A 154 0.87 16.16 -5.80
CA LEU A 154 1.82 16.00 -4.70
C LEU A 154 1.32 16.69 -3.42
N CYS A 155 0.67 17.86 -3.52
CA CYS A 155 0.02 18.52 -2.38
C CYS A 155 -1.09 17.65 -1.78
N GLN A 156 -1.90 17.00 -2.62
CA GLN A 156 -2.92 16.07 -2.12
C GLN A 156 -2.30 14.86 -1.43
N PHE A 157 -1.19 14.32 -1.95
CA PHE A 157 -0.47 13.24 -1.27
C PHE A 157 0.04 13.68 0.11
N ALA A 158 0.52 14.91 0.25
CA ALA A 158 0.94 15.47 1.53
C ALA A 158 -0.20 15.49 2.55
N VAL A 159 -1.40 15.92 2.14
CA VAL A 159 -2.60 15.89 2.99
C VAL A 159 -3.01 14.47 3.35
N LEU A 160 -3.07 13.55 2.37
CA LEU A 160 -3.41 12.14 2.60
C LEU A 160 -2.41 11.46 3.55
N GLY A 161 -1.12 11.68 3.35
CA GLY A 161 -0.06 11.16 4.20
C GLY A 161 -0.11 11.72 5.62
N SER A 162 -0.39 13.02 5.77
CA SER A 162 -0.57 13.67 7.07
C SER A 162 -1.74 13.06 7.84
N ILE A 163 -2.90 12.86 7.20
CA ILE A 163 -4.07 12.21 7.79
C ILE A 163 -3.73 10.77 8.19
N TYR A 164 -3.06 10.03 7.31
CA TYR A 164 -2.65 8.64 7.57
C TYR A 164 -1.72 8.55 8.79
N ALA A 165 -0.66 9.35 8.84
CA ALA A 165 0.28 9.37 9.96
C ALA A 165 -0.40 9.78 11.28
N LYS A 166 -1.36 10.71 11.23
CA LYS A 166 -2.13 11.13 12.39
C LYS A 166 -2.97 10.00 12.97
N HIS A 167 -3.64 9.21 12.13
CA HIS A 167 -4.58 8.19 12.60
C HIS A 167 -3.94 6.83 12.84
N VAL A 168 -2.95 6.44 12.03
CA VAL A 168 -2.30 5.13 12.13
C VAL A 168 -1.13 5.15 13.10
N PHE A 169 -0.34 6.23 13.11
CA PHE A 169 0.83 6.36 13.99
C PHE A 169 0.63 7.33 15.15
N SER A 170 -0.61 7.81 15.36
CA SER A 170 -0.96 8.71 16.46
C SER A 170 -0.14 10.01 16.51
N LYS A 171 0.36 10.48 15.36
CA LYS A 171 1.13 11.72 15.24
C LYS A 171 0.18 12.92 15.29
N LYS A 172 0.23 13.73 16.35
CA LYS A 172 -0.69 14.88 16.54
C LYS A 172 -0.60 15.90 15.42
N ARG A 173 0.62 16.27 15.00
CA ARG A 173 0.91 17.23 13.93
C ARG A 173 2.09 16.71 13.10
N PRO A 174 1.87 15.75 12.18
CA PRO A 174 2.93 15.09 11.42
C PRO A 174 3.76 16.13 10.64
N LYS A 175 5.08 15.99 10.70
CA LYS A 175 6.01 16.76 9.88
C LYS A 175 5.99 16.21 8.47
N VAL A 176 5.58 17.03 7.51
CA VAL A 176 5.50 16.67 6.09
C VAL A 176 6.65 17.30 5.34
N ALA A 177 7.40 16.52 4.58
CA ALA A 177 8.50 16.98 3.75
C ALA A 177 8.32 16.56 2.28
N LEU A 178 8.91 17.32 1.37
CA LEU A 178 9.02 16.98 -0.04
C LEU A 178 10.39 16.35 -0.31
N LEU A 179 10.41 15.15 -0.90
CA LEU A 179 11.66 14.51 -1.32
C LEU A 179 12.28 15.27 -2.48
N ASN A 180 13.55 15.65 -2.34
CA ASN A 180 14.24 16.49 -3.32
C ASN A 180 15.72 16.15 -3.37
N ILE A 181 16.46 16.81 -4.27
CA ILE A 181 17.92 16.68 -4.45
C ILE A 181 18.74 17.65 -3.60
N GLY A 182 18.09 18.52 -2.82
CA GLY A 182 18.69 19.50 -1.92
C GLY A 182 17.64 20.11 -1.02
N GLU A 183 18.05 20.66 0.13
CA GLU A 183 17.16 21.24 1.13
C GLU A 183 16.62 22.62 0.76
N GLU A 184 17.35 23.36 -0.13
CA GLU A 184 16.96 24.71 -0.51
C GLU A 184 15.69 24.72 -1.37
N GLU A 185 14.87 25.73 -1.19
CA GLU A 185 13.58 25.91 -1.89
C GLU A 185 13.72 25.92 -3.42
N SER A 186 14.84 26.43 -3.93
CA SER A 186 15.14 26.54 -5.37
C SER A 186 15.65 25.25 -6.00
N LYS A 187 15.90 24.20 -5.23
CA LYS A 187 16.40 22.92 -5.74
C LYS A 187 15.31 22.05 -6.31
N GLY A 188 15.72 21.17 -7.23
CA GLY A 188 14.86 20.15 -7.81
C GLY A 188 14.55 20.37 -9.28
N ASN A 189 13.59 19.61 -9.76
CA ASN A 189 13.03 19.76 -11.10
C ASN A 189 11.79 20.68 -11.08
N LEU A 190 11.21 20.93 -12.25
CA LEU A 190 10.03 21.80 -12.38
C LEU A 190 8.85 21.35 -11.50
N LEU A 191 8.67 20.04 -11.34
CA LEU A 191 7.62 19.48 -10.51
C LEU A 191 7.85 19.79 -9.02
N THR A 192 9.05 19.50 -8.51
CA THR A 192 9.35 19.66 -7.08
C THR A 192 9.42 21.13 -6.67
N ILE A 193 9.93 22.02 -7.53
CA ILE A 193 9.90 23.47 -7.27
C ILE A 193 8.46 23.97 -7.18
N ALA A 194 7.60 23.62 -8.15
CA ALA A 194 6.20 24.02 -8.14
C ALA A 194 5.42 23.41 -6.95
N ALA A 195 5.72 22.16 -6.59
CA ALA A 195 5.09 21.50 -5.43
C ALA A 195 5.52 22.16 -4.12
N HIS A 196 6.81 22.54 -3.97
CA HIS A 196 7.32 23.23 -2.79
C HIS A 196 6.55 24.53 -2.53
N GLU A 197 6.39 25.37 -3.57
CA GLU A 197 5.66 26.63 -3.47
C GLU A 197 4.18 26.42 -3.05
N LEU A 198 3.53 25.42 -3.60
CA LEU A 198 2.16 25.09 -3.21
C LEU A 198 2.07 24.54 -1.78
N LEU A 199 3.00 23.67 -1.37
CA LEU A 199 3.02 23.08 -0.04
C LEU A 199 3.24 24.13 1.07
N LYS A 200 4.05 25.15 0.80
CA LYS A 200 4.27 26.29 1.73
C LYS A 200 2.99 27.04 2.06
N THR A 201 2.00 27.04 1.17
CA THR A 201 0.73 27.74 1.35
C THR A 201 -0.38 26.87 1.94
N GLN A 202 -0.10 25.60 2.27
CA GLN A 202 -1.08 24.67 2.84
C GLN A 202 -1.13 24.77 4.37
N ASP A 203 -2.14 25.42 4.90
CA ASP A 203 -2.32 25.58 6.37
C ASP A 203 -2.71 24.27 7.08
N ASP A 204 -3.27 23.30 6.34
CA ASP A 204 -3.78 22.04 6.88
C ASP A 204 -2.69 21.02 7.22
N ILE A 205 -1.45 21.25 6.78
CA ILE A 205 -0.30 20.38 7.00
C ILE A 205 0.83 21.12 7.72
N ASN A 206 1.70 20.37 8.37
CA ASN A 206 2.93 20.88 8.96
C ASN A 206 4.09 20.67 7.98
N PHE A 207 4.12 21.44 6.89
CA PHE A 207 5.19 21.37 5.91
C PHE A 207 6.51 21.90 6.47
N ILE A 208 7.56 21.10 6.41
CA ILE A 208 8.90 21.43 6.95
C ILE A 208 9.95 21.70 5.87
N GLY A 209 9.53 21.77 4.59
CA GLY A 209 10.43 22.00 3.45
C GLY A 209 10.89 20.72 2.75
N ASN A 210 12.01 20.81 2.04
CA ASN A 210 12.61 19.70 1.31
C ASN A 210 13.43 18.81 2.25
N VAL A 211 13.53 17.52 1.88
CA VAL A 211 14.48 16.54 2.46
C VAL A 211 15.19 15.80 1.34
N GLU A 212 16.40 15.37 1.58
CA GLU A 212 17.17 14.58 0.64
C GLU A 212 16.99 13.07 0.88
N GLY A 213 17.43 12.25 -0.08
CA GLY A 213 17.39 10.79 0.03
C GLY A 213 18.06 10.23 1.29
N ARG A 214 19.12 10.89 1.78
CA ARG A 214 19.81 10.52 3.02
C ARG A 214 18.97 10.76 4.29
N ASP A 215 17.96 11.63 4.21
CA ASP A 215 17.12 12.00 5.35
C ASP A 215 15.93 11.04 5.56
N ILE A 216 15.66 10.17 4.60
CA ILE A 216 14.47 9.28 4.63
C ILE A 216 14.40 8.45 5.92
N PHE A 217 15.55 7.96 6.39
CA PHE A 217 15.64 7.12 7.58
C PHE A 217 16.04 7.90 8.86
N SER A 218 16.20 9.22 8.77
CA SER A 218 16.69 10.04 9.88
C SER A 218 15.66 10.34 10.97
N GLY A 219 14.36 10.20 10.64
CA GLY A 219 13.25 10.67 11.50
C GLY A 219 13.05 12.19 11.47
N LYS A 220 13.63 12.91 10.49
CA LYS A 220 13.44 14.35 10.29
C LYS A 220 12.00 14.69 9.93
N ALA A 221 11.33 13.81 9.13
CA ALA A 221 9.95 13.94 8.72
C ALA A 221 9.13 12.68 9.08
N ASP A 222 7.85 12.86 9.41
CA ASP A 222 6.91 11.78 9.65
C ASP A 222 6.26 11.31 8.33
N VAL A 223 6.21 12.20 7.34
CA VAL A 223 5.64 11.97 6.01
C VAL A 223 6.58 12.56 4.97
N ILE A 224 6.98 11.77 3.99
CA ILE A 224 7.81 12.19 2.86
C ILE A 224 7.04 11.97 1.57
N VAL A 225 6.87 13.03 0.79
CA VAL A 225 6.08 13.03 -0.44
C VAL A 225 6.98 13.07 -1.66
N CYS A 226 6.66 12.25 -2.66
CA CYS A 226 7.30 12.25 -3.98
C CYS A 226 6.33 11.73 -5.05
N ASP A 227 6.74 11.76 -6.31
CA ASP A 227 6.06 11.03 -7.38
C ASP A 227 6.28 9.52 -7.22
N GLY A 228 5.39 8.73 -7.84
CA GLY A 228 5.42 7.26 -7.69
C GLY A 228 6.63 6.60 -8.34
N PHE A 229 7.27 7.22 -9.33
CA PHE A 229 8.51 6.70 -9.91
C PHE A 229 9.65 6.80 -8.91
N THR A 230 9.85 7.98 -8.35
CA THR A 230 10.88 8.25 -7.33
C THR A 230 10.66 7.39 -6.09
N GLY A 231 9.44 7.36 -5.57
CA GLY A 231 9.12 6.60 -4.36
C GLY A 231 9.27 5.09 -4.53
N ASN A 232 8.90 4.55 -5.69
CA ASN A 232 9.10 3.13 -5.96
C ASN A 232 10.60 2.75 -6.05
N ILE A 233 11.44 3.61 -6.65
CA ILE A 233 12.89 3.40 -6.69
C ILE A 233 13.45 3.39 -5.26
N VAL A 234 13.09 4.37 -4.44
CA VAL A 234 13.53 4.45 -3.03
C VAL A 234 13.12 3.20 -2.24
N LEU A 235 11.85 2.79 -2.37
CA LEU A 235 11.36 1.59 -1.68
C LEU A 235 12.14 0.34 -2.11
N LYS A 236 12.29 0.12 -3.42
CA LYS A 236 13.04 -1.04 -3.95
C LYS A 236 14.52 -1.00 -3.60
N GLN A 237 15.11 0.19 -3.47
CA GLN A 237 16.47 0.34 -2.98
C GLN A 237 16.59 -0.08 -1.51
N ALA A 238 15.66 0.34 -0.65
CA ALA A 238 15.63 -0.05 0.76
C ALA A 238 15.48 -1.57 0.92
N GLU A 239 14.54 -2.19 0.19
CA GLU A 239 14.36 -3.65 0.15
C GLU A 239 15.62 -4.37 -0.35
N GLY A 240 16.28 -3.83 -1.37
CA GLY A 240 17.51 -4.39 -1.93
C GLY A 240 18.67 -4.36 -0.94
N VAL A 241 18.84 -3.26 -0.19
CA VAL A 241 19.86 -3.14 0.86
C VAL A 241 19.60 -4.13 1.99
N PHE A 242 18.36 -4.26 2.46
CA PHE A 242 17.99 -5.25 3.47
C PHE A 242 18.30 -6.69 2.99
N SER A 243 17.91 -7.02 1.75
CA SER A 243 18.18 -8.34 1.16
C SER A 243 19.68 -8.64 1.07
N LEU A 244 20.50 -7.64 0.74
CA LEU A 244 21.95 -7.75 0.71
C LEU A 244 22.53 -8.04 2.11
N MET A 245 22.07 -7.31 3.12
CA MET A 245 22.50 -7.52 4.53
C MET A 245 22.13 -8.91 5.03
N LYS A 246 20.90 -9.36 4.76
CA LYS A 246 20.43 -10.71 5.09
C LYS A 246 21.31 -11.78 4.44
N LYS A 247 21.64 -11.64 3.16
CA LYS A 247 22.53 -12.57 2.43
C LYS A 247 23.95 -12.59 2.97
N ARG A 248 24.44 -11.48 3.52
CA ARG A 248 25.75 -11.38 4.16
C ARG A 248 25.77 -11.88 5.60
N GLY A 249 24.63 -12.30 6.14
CA GLY A 249 24.50 -12.77 7.51
C GLY A 249 24.66 -11.66 8.57
N ILE A 250 24.49 -10.40 8.20
CA ILE A 250 24.50 -9.28 9.13
C ILE A 250 23.21 -9.36 9.95
N LYS A 251 23.35 -9.48 11.26
CA LYS A 251 22.25 -9.49 12.23
C LYS A 251 22.35 -8.25 13.09
N ASP A 252 21.34 -7.42 13.00
CA ASP A 252 21.24 -6.17 13.75
C ASP A 252 19.77 -5.81 13.91
N GLU A 253 19.34 -5.45 15.11
CA GLU A 253 17.93 -5.19 15.44
C GLU A 253 17.36 -4.03 14.59
N TYR A 254 18.15 -3.00 14.32
CA TYR A 254 17.73 -1.91 13.45
C TYR A 254 17.54 -2.37 12.00
N PHE A 255 18.45 -3.19 11.47
CA PHE A 255 18.29 -3.74 10.11
C PHE A 255 17.15 -4.73 9.99
N ASP A 256 16.84 -5.48 11.05
CA ASP A 256 15.66 -6.35 11.08
C ASP A 256 14.35 -5.53 11.01
N SER A 257 14.37 -4.25 11.39
CA SER A 257 13.24 -3.35 11.21
C SER A 257 12.95 -3.01 9.73
N PHE A 258 13.88 -3.26 8.80
CA PHE A 258 13.66 -3.14 7.35
C PHE A 258 13.02 -4.38 6.73
N ASN A 259 12.80 -5.43 7.51
CA ASN A 259 12.09 -6.59 7.01
C ASN A 259 10.63 -6.23 6.69
N TYR A 260 10.33 -6.13 5.40
CA TYR A 260 9.00 -5.78 4.92
C TYR A 260 7.91 -6.78 5.38
N GLU A 261 8.26 -8.01 5.71
CA GLU A 261 7.35 -9.00 6.30
C GLU A 261 6.74 -8.51 7.63
N ASN A 262 7.41 -7.60 8.34
CA ASN A 262 6.96 -7.04 9.61
C ASN A 262 5.99 -5.85 9.47
N TYR A 263 5.80 -5.31 8.25
CA TYR A 263 4.99 -4.10 8.05
C TYR A 263 3.57 -4.36 7.54
N GLY A 264 3.30 -5.59 7.14
CA GLY A 264 2.01 -5.94 6.54
C GLY A 264 1.81 -5.32 5.16
N GLY A 265 0.56 -5.33 4.70
CA GLY A 265 0.21 -4.80 3.39
C GLY A 265 0.18 -3.27 3.34
N THR A 266 0.30 -2.76 2.15
CA THR A 266 0.35 -1.33 1.81
C THR A 266 -1.03 -0.81 1.44
N PRO A 267 -1.60 0.20 2.14
CA PRO A 267 -2.90 0.74 1.80
C PRO A 267 -2.86 1.67 0.58
N ILE A 268 -3.94 1.63 -0.20
CA ILE A 268 -4.23 2.65 -1.22
C ILE A 268 -5.02 3.78 -0.56
N LEU A 269 -4.43 4.96 -0.50
CA LEU A 269 -5.09 6.16 0.04
C LEU A 269 -5.87 6.90 -1.04
N GLY A 270 -6.94 7.61 -0.65
CA GLY A 270 -7.73 8.44 -1.53
C GLY A 270 -8.88 7.74 -2.24
N ILE A 271 -9.18 6.49 -1.91
CA ILE A 271 -10.34 5.73 -2.41
C ILE A 271 -11.38 5.49 -1.32
N ARG A 272 -12.64 5.29 -1.74
CA ARG A 272 -13.74 4.94 -0.84
C ARG A 272 -13.72 3.44 -0.53
N GLY A 273 -12.89 3.02 0.40
CA GLY A 273 -12.79 1.63 0.83
C GLY A 273 -11.39 1.29 1.30
N ASN A 274 -11.28 0.26 2.11
CA ASN A 274 -10.00 -0.20 2.62
C ASN A 274 -9.42 -1.23 1.65
N VAL A 275 -8.47 -0.83 0.84
CA VAL A 275 -7.76 -1.69 -0.11
C VAL A 275 -6.31 -1.79 0.32
N ILE A 276 -5.82 -3.02 0.43
CA ILE A 276 -4.45 -3.35 0.86
C ILE A 276 -3.77 -4.16 -0.26
N ILE A 277 -2.53 -3.80 -0.55
CA ILE A 277 -1.70 -4.47 -1.56
C ILE A 277 -0.50 -5.14 -0.88
#